data_04d8b64f9b94c64ba531b7b7f7d8e2ec
#
_entry.id   04d8b64f9b94c64ba531b7b7f7d8e2ec
#
_cell.length_a   1.000
_cell.length_b   1.000
_cell.length_c   1.000
_cell.angle_alpha   90.00
_cell.angle_beta   90.00
_cell.angle_gamma   90.00
#
_symmetry.space_group_name_H-M   'P 1'
#
loop_
_entity.id
_entity.type
_entity.pdbx_description
1 polymer ?
#
loop_
_entity_poly.entity_id
_entity_poly.type
_entity_poly.pdbx_seq_one_letter_code
_entity_poly.pdbx_strand_id
1 'polypeptide(L)'
;MPWRLPDCPPWGVLVSEIMLQQTPVVRVLPVWEEWMHRWPEPAALAREPAGEAVRAWGRLGYPRRALRLHGAAVAIEREHGGSVPSDYAELLGLPGVGSYTAAAVAAFAFGRR
;
A
#
# COMPACT_ATOMS: atom_id res chain seq x y z
N MET A 1 10.91 -6.20 10.40
CA MET A 1 9.51 -6.07 9.99
C MET A 1 9.28 -6.81 8.68
N PRO A 2 8.17 -7.50 8.54
CA PRO A 2 7.93 -8.31 7.32
C PRO A 2 8.01 -7.51 6.02
N TRP A 3 7.60 -6.25 6.04
CA TRP A 3 7.68 -5.40 4.85
C TRP A 3 9.10 -4.93 4.50
N ARG A 4 10.08 -5.25 5.33
CA ARG A 4 11.49 -4.97 5.03
C ARG A 4 12.27 -6.21 4.60
N LEU A 5 11.62 -7.39 4.63
CA LEU A 5 12.26 -8.63 4.17
C LEU A 5 12.44 -8.60 2.65
N PRO A 6 13.53 -9.20 2.15
CA PRO A 6 13.81 -9.15 0.69
C PRO A 6 12.72 -9.74 -0.19
N ASP A 7 11.94 -10.69 0.35
CA ASP A 7 10.87 -11.34 -0.39
C ASP A 7 9.52 -10.64 -0.31
N CYS A 8 9.43 -9.51 0.40
CA CYS A 8 8.20 -8.75 0.44
C CYS A 8 7.96 -8.08 -0.92
N PRO A 9 6.82 -8.32 -1.56
CA PRO A 9 6.54 -7.70 -2.84
C PRO A 9 6.36 -6.18 -2.71
N PRO A 10 6.58 -5.42 -3.79
CA PRO A 10 6.40 -3.96 -3.74
C PRO A 10 5.03 -3.52 -3.25
N TRP A 11 3.97 -4.27 -3.56
CA TRP A 11 2.63 -3.98 -3.04
C TRP A 11 2.60 -4.01 -1.52
N GLY A 12 3.24 -5.01 -0.91
CA GLY A 12 3.32 -5.10 0.56
C GLY A 12 4.06 -3.93 1.16
N VAL A 13 5.13 -3.46 0.52
CA VAL A 13 5.87 -2.28 0.97
C VAL A 13 4.98 -1.05 0.90
N LEU A 14 4.27 -0.85 -0.21
CA LEU A 14 3.36 0.29 -0.38
C LEU A 14 2.27 0.29 0.69
N VAL A 15 1.63 -0.85 0.91
CA VAL A 15 0.58 -0.97 1.93
C VAL A 15 1.13 -0.58 3.30
N SER A 16 2.32 -1.10 3.66
CA SER A 16 2.93 -0.79 4.95
C SER A 16 3.21 0.70 5.10
N GLU A 17 3.74 1.34 4.05
CA GLU A 17 4.08 2.77 4.13
C GLU A 17 2.85 3.64 4.35
N ILE A 18 1.74 3.30 3.71
CA ILE A 18 0.51 4.05 3.90
C ILE A 18 -0.08 3.79 5.29
N MET A 19 -0.07 2.54 5.75
CA MET A 19 -0.57 2.21 7.09
C MET A 19 0.24 2.88 8.20
N LEU A 20 1.57 3.00 8.00
CA LEU A 20 2.46 3.58 8.99
C LEU A 20 2.36 5.10 9.08
N GLN A 21 1.67 5.75 8.16
CA GLN A 21 1.40 7.18 8.29
C GLN A 21 0.54 7.40 9.54
N GLN A 22 1.15 8.05 10.56
CA GLN A 22 0.47 8.41 11.82
C GLN A 22 -0.07 7.22 12.64
N THR A 23 0.43 6.01 12.39
CA THR A 23 0.02 4.82 13.16
C THR A 23 1.26 4.02 13.51
N PRO A 24 1.46 3.68 14.80
CA PRO A 24 2.68 2.97 15.20
C PRO A 24 2.70 1.52 14.70
N VAL A 25 3.92 1.00 14.53
CA VAL A 25 4.18 -0.34 14.01
C VAL A 25 3.39 -1.43 14.72
N VAL A 26 3.31 -1.35 16.05
CA VAL A 26 2.65 -2.40 16.85
C VAL A 26 1.17 -2.55 16.48
N ARG A 27 0.54 -1.46 16.07
CA ARG A 27 -0.86 -1.49 15.63
C ARG A 27 -1.01 -1.89 14.17
N VAL A 28 -0.02 -1.52 13.34
CA VAL A 28 -0.05 -1.80 11.89
C VAL A 28 0.20 -3.28 11.60
N LEU A 29 1.14 -3.89 12.29
CA LEU A 29 1.61 -5.25 11.94
C LEU A 29 0.48 -6.28 11.79
N PRO A 30 -0.45 -6.46 12.75
CA PRO A 30 -1.49 -7.46 12.58
C PRO A 30 -2.47 -7.12 11.44
N VAL A 31 -2.76 -5.85 11.22
CA VAL A 31 -3.65 -5.43 10.13
C VAL A 31 -2.97 -5.65 8.78
N TRP A 32 -1.69 -5.32 8.69
CA TRP A 32 -0.90 -5.53 7.46
C TRP A 32 -0.86 -7.01 7.09
N GLU A 33 -0.63 -7.87 8.07
CA GLU A 33 -0.60 -9.32 7.83
C GLU A 33 -1.93 -9.84 7.29
N GLU A 34 -3.04 -9.36 7.87
CA GLU A 34 -4.38 -9.71 7.40
C GLU A 34 -4.62 -9.22 5.97
N TRP A 35 -4.22 -7.98 5.68
CA TRP A 35 -4.36 -7.41 4.35
C TRP A 35 -3.55 -8.19 3.31
N MET A 36 -2.31 -8.56 3.64
CA MET A 36 -1.47 -9.31 2.70
C MET A 36 -1.98 -10.73 2.48
N HIS A 37 -2.60 -11.31 3.49
CA HIS A 37 -3.26 -12.61 3.34
C HIS A 37 -4.48 -12.52 2.42
N ARG A 38 -5.29 -11.50 2.62
CA ARG A 38 -6.54 -11.33 1.88
C ARG A 38 -6.30 -10.73 0.48
N TRP A 39 -5.39 -9.77 0.39
CA TRP A 39 -5.11 -9.05 -0.85
C TRP A 39 -3.60 -8.99 -1.11
N PRO A 40 -3.01 -10.12 -1.58
CA PRO A 40 -1.55 -10.18 -1.75
C PRO A 40 -1.02 -9.37 -2.93
N GLU A 41 -1.92 -8.86 -3.79
CA GLU A 41 -1.55 -8.05 -4.95
C GLU A 41 -2.61 -6.98 -5.20
N PRO A 42 -2.26 -5.89 -5.91
CA PRO A 42 -3.21 -4.80 -6.14
C PRO A 42 -4.53 -5.23 -6.78
N ALA A 43 -4.47 -6.17 -7.72
CA ALA A 43 -5.67 -6.65 -8.42
C ALA A 43 -6.72 -7.19 -7.45
N ALA A 44 -6.28 -7.90 -6.41
CA ALA A 44 -7.19 -8.49 -5.44
C ALA A 44 -7.98 -7.42 -4.69
N LEU A 45 -7.31 -6.34 -4.26
CA LEU A 45 -7.98 -5.24 -3.58
C LEU A 45 -8.83 -4.42 -4.56
N ALA A 46 -8.33 -4.20 -5.77
CA ALA A 46 -9.03 -3.41 -6.78
C ALA A 46 -10.40 -3.99 -7.13
N ARG A 47 -10.56 -5.31 -7.02
CA ARG A 47 -11.83 -5.99 -7.30
C ARG A 47 -12.85 -5.84 -6.18
N GLU A 48 -12.42 -5.46 -4.99
CA GLU A 48 -13.32 -5.28 -3.86
C GLU A 48 -13.99 -3.91 -3.89
N PRO A 49 -15.19 -3.78 -3.33
CA PRO A 49 -15.73 -2.45 -3.08
C PRO A 49 -14.85 -1.67 -2.11
N ALA A 50 -14.75 -0.36 -2.29
CA ALA A 50 -13.92 0.47 -1.43
C ALA A 50 -14.28 0.32 0.06
N GLY A 51 -15.56 0.08 0.37
CA GLY A 51 -16.01 -0.15 1.75
C GLY A 51 -15.34 -1.33 2.43
N GLU A 52 -14.92 -2.35 1.67
CA GLU A 52 -14.20 -3.48 2.26
C GLU A 52 -12.82 -3.08 2.74
N ALA A 53 -12.15 -2.18 2.02
CA ALA A 53 -10.87 -1.63 2.47
C ALA A 53 -11.04 -0.88 3.80
N VAL A 54 -12.07 -0.06 3.91
CA VAL A 54 -12.37 0.68 5.14
C VAL A 54 -12.66 -0.28 6.29
N ARG A 55 -13.44 -1.31 6.04
CA ARG A 55 -13.78 -2.31 7.05
C ARG A 55 -12.56 -3.04 7.56
N ALA A 56 -11.70 -3.47 6.63
CA ALA A 56 -10.47 -4.18 6.97
C ALA A 56 -9.40 -3.26 7.57
N TRP A 57 -9.54 -1.94 7.42
CA TRP A 57 -8.66 -0.97 8.06
C TRP A 57 -8.82 -0.97 9.56
N GLY A 58 -10.05 -1.26 10.02
CA GLY A 58 -10.35 -1.40 11.44
C GLY A 58 -10.07 -0.14 12.23
N ARG A 59 -9.27 -0.30 13.29
CA ARG A 59 -9.01 0.77 14.24
C ARG A 59 -7.69 1.49 13.99
N LEU A 60 -7.12 1.40 12.79
CA LEU A 60 -5.87 2.10 12.49
C LEU A 60 -6.05 3.63 12.55
N GLY A 61 -7.28 4.10 12.36
CA GLY A 61 -7.57 5.53 12.36
C GLY A 61 -7.40 6.16 11.00
N TYR A 62 -7.96 7.37 10.85
CA TYR A 62 -7.89 8.11 9.58
C TYR A 62 -8.29 7.25 8.39
N PRO A 63 -9.57 6.81 8.34
CA PRO A 63 -10.00 5.80 7.37
C PRO A 63 -9.94 6.25 5.90
N ARG A 64 -9.74 7.54 5.64
CA ARG A 64 -9.50 8.01 4.27
C ARG A 64 -8.28 7.36 3.65
N ARG A 65 -7.31 6.96 4.47
CA ARG A 65 -6.12 6.25 3.97
C ARG A 65 -6.51 4.92 3.33
N ALA A 66 -7.50 4.23 3.90
CA ALA A 66 -8.01 2.98 3.31
C ALA A 66 -8.64 3.23 1.94
N LEU A 67 -9.42 4.30 1.82
CA LEU A 67 -10.03 4.67 0.54
C LEU A 67 -8.97 5.03 -0.49
N ARG A 68 -7.95 5.77 -0.08
CA ARG A 68 -6.85 6.15 -0.98
C ARG A 68 -6.04 4.94 -1.41
N LEU A 69 -5.80 3.99 -0.50
CA LEU A 69 -5.09 2.76 -0.81
C LEU A 69 -5.88 1.91 -1.80
N HIS A 70 -7.19 1.83 -1.63
CA HIS A 70 -8.06 1.17 -2.60
C HIS A 70 -7.96 1.87 -3.97
N GLY A 71 -8.01 3.20 -3.97
CA GLY A 71 -7.83 3.98 -5.20
C GLY A 71 -6.48 3.74 -5.86
N ALA A 72 -5.42 3.60 -5.05
CA ALA A 72 -4.09 3.28 -5.57
C ALA A 72 -4.09 1.90 -6.23
N ALA A 73 -4.75 0.91 -5.63
CA ALA A 73 -4.86 -0.43 -6.21
C ALA A 73 -5.56 -0.38 -7.57
N VAL A 74 -6.65 0.37 -7.67
CA VAL A 74 -7.37 0.55 -8.93
C VAL A 74 -6.48 1.22 -9.99
N ALA A 75 -5.74 2.26 -9.60
CA ALA A 75 -4.85 2.95 -10.51
C ALA A 75 -3.73 2.04 -11.00
N ILE A 76 -3.15 1.23 -10.11
CA ILE A 76 -2.10 0.28 -10.47
C ILE A 76 -2.64 -0.73 -11.50
N GLU A 77 -3.84 -1.24 -11.29
CA GLU A 77 -4.46 -2.15 -12.24
C GLU A 77 -4.70 -1.51 -13.59
N ARG A 78 -5.25 -0.29 -13.60
CA ARG A 78 -5.66 0.36 -14.86
C ARG A 78 -4.50 0.99 -15.62
N GLU A 79 -3.53 1.55 -14.91
CA GLU A 79 -2.52 2.41 -15.52
C GLU A 79 -1.13 1.80 -15.52
N HIS A 80 -0.90 0.76 -14.73
CA HIS A 80 0.45 0.19 -14.54
C HIS A 80 0.46 -1.33 -14.74
N GLY A 81 -0.55 -1.87 -15.39
CA GLY A 81 -0.60 -3.30 -15.72
C GLY A 81 -0.62 -4.22 -14.51
N GLY A 82 -1.11 -3.75 -13.38
CA GLY A 82 -1.22 -4.57 -12.17
C GLY A 82 0.05 -4.63 -11.33
N SER A 83 1.13 -3.98 -11.75
CA SER A 83 2.40 -3.96 -11.01
C SER A 83 2.67 -2.58 -10.44
N VAL A 84 3.07 -2.53 -9.18
CA VAL A 84 3.45 -1.26 -8.55
C VAL A 84 4.60 -0.64 -9.36
N PRO A 85 4.47 0.62 -9.79
CA PRO A 85 5.53 1.26 -10.56
C PRO A 85 6.79 1.49 -9.72
N SER A 86 7.95 1.44 -10.37
CA SER A 86 9.23 1.66 -9.68
C SER A 86 9.71 3.09 -9.77
N ASP A 87 9.13 3.88 -10.67
CA ASP A 87 9.53 5.26 -10.90
C ASP A 87 8.90 6.19 -9.86
N TYR A 88 9.73 7.07 -9.30
CA TYR A 88 9.28 8.01 -8.26
C TYR A 88 8.10 8.85 -8.73
N ALA A 89 8.18 9.40 -9.94
CA ALA A 89 7.11 10.26 -10.46
C ALA A 89 5.80 9.50 -10.64
N GLU A 90 5.87 8.25 -11.10
CA GLU A 90 4.68 7.42 -11.25
C GLU A 90 4.09 7.02 -9.89
N LEU A 91 4.96 6.71 -8.91
CA LEU A 91 4.51 6.43 -7.55
C LEU A 91 3.81 7.65 -6.95
N LEU A 92 4.37 8.84 -7.17
CA LEU A 92 3.82 10.08 -6.65
C LEU A 92 2.43 10.36 -7.21
N GLY A 93 2.12 9.86 -8.40
CA GLY A 93 0.81 10.01 -9.02
C GLY A 93 -0.28 9.10 -8.46
N LEU A 94 0.07 8.14 -7.61
CA LEU A 94 -0.92 7.23 -7.04
C LEU A 94 -1.70 7.90 -5.90
N PRO A 95 -3.02 7.64 -5.79
CA PRO A 95 -3.80 8.14 -4.66
C PRO A 95 -3.17 7.78 -3.32
N GLY A 96 -3.10 8.75 -2.41
CA GLY A 96 -2.58 8.54 -1.07
C GLY A 96 -1.06 8.51 -0.95
N VAL A 97 -0.35 8.64 -2.07
CA VAL A 97 1.12 8.58 -2.08
C VAL A 97 1.68 10.00 -2.20
N GLY A 98 2.28 10.46 -1.11
CA GLY A 98 3.01 11.72 -1.09
C GLY A 98 4.51 11.50 -1.36
N SER A 99 5.28 12.59 -1.29
CA SER A 99 6.71 12.54 -1.63
C SER A 99 7.49 11.60 -0.74
N TYR A 100 7.22 11.58 0.56
CA TYR A 100 7.91 10.66 1.47
C TYR A 100 7.60 9.21 1.12
N THR A 101 6.32 8.89 0.94
CA THR A 101 5.89 7.52 0.64
C THR A 101 6.45 7.05 -0.71
N ALA A 102 6.41 7.90 -1.72
CA ALA A 102 6.97 7.56 -3.04
C ALA A 102 8.47 7.25 -2.93
N ALA A 103 9.24 8.08 -2.19
CA ALA A 103 10.66 7.85 -2.00
C ALA A 103 10.91 6.57 -1.20
N ALA A 104 10.13 6.31 -0.16
CA ALA A 104 10.28 5.12 0.67
C ALA A 104 10.01 3.85 -0.13
N VAL A 105 8.94 3.83 -0.91
CA VAL A 105 8.61 2.66 -1.75
C VAL A 105 9.72 2.43 -2.79
N ALA A 106 10.16 3.50 -3.46
CA ALA A 106 11.24 3.38 -4.45
C ALA A 106 12.50 2.81 -3.82
N ALA A 107 12.85 3.26 -2.62
CA ALA A 107 14.05 2.79 -1.93
C ALA A 107 13.90 1.36 -1.41
N PHE A 108 12.83 1.08 -0.69
CA PHE A 108 12.69 -0.20 0.01
C PHE A 108 12.20 -1.34 -0.89
N ALA A 109 11.36 -1.03 -1.86
CA ALA A 109 10.83 -2.06 -2.76
C ALA A 109 11.71 -2.29 -3.99
N PHE A 110 12.40 -1.24 -4.47
CA PHE A 110 13.10 -1.30 -5.73
C PHE A 110 14.59 -0.92 -5.63
N GLY A 111 15.07 -0.60 -4.44
CA GLY A 111 16.47 -0.23 -4.23
C GLY A 111 16.88 1.10 -4.85
N ARG A 112 15.93 1.94 -5.21
CA ARG A 112 16.22 3.25 -5.81
C ARG A 112 16.48 4.29 -4.73
N ARG A 113 17.37 5.21 -4.99
CA ARG A 113 17.77 6.24 -4.04
C ARG A 113 17.55 7.63 -4.59
#